data_5bcbf3c0e645cf266c7e733ddac379df
#
_entry.id   5bcbf3c0e645cf266c7e733ddac379df
#
_cell.length_a   1.000
_cell.length_b   1.000
_cell.length_c   1.000
_cell.angle_alpha   90.00
_cell.angle_beta   90.00
_cell.angle_gamma   90.00
#
_symmetry.space_group_name_H-M   'P 1'
#
loop_
_entity.id
_entity.type
_entity.pdbx_description
1 polymer ?
#
loop_
_entity_poly.entity_id
_entity_poly.type
_entity_poly.pdbx_seq_one_letter_code
_entity_poly.pdbx_strand_id
1 'polypeptide(L)'
;KDDYVTTMTAQGTHLDKFNYDSYSSALKIAGLGNIGYSFRQADHINFTVFYARNAINDYMSREGIDAEKNNITSSNSVFHAYSLLNNQLLGHHELTSQWDVNWSASYGLTNSDEPDRRQVVFFRNEGSDKLNLFKLNQTTNRYFGELQEKEIVGDLRTSYKWGDANLVRVGGTYKSKKRDFESVNFYYDINALNADVTNIYDT
;
A
#
# COMPACT_ATOMS: atom_id res chain seq x y z
N LYS A 1 -14.44 -0.42 -17.27
CA LYS A 1 -14.49 -1.80 -17.76
C LYS A 1 -15.72 -2.45 -17.16
N ASP A 2 -16.59 -2.96 -18.01
CA ASP A 2 -17.82 -3.64 -17.63
C ASP A 2 -17.50 -5.13 -17.54
N ASP A 3 -17.65 -5.71 -16.37
CA ASP A 3 -17.45 -7.13 -16.13
C ASP A 3 -18.74 -7.74 -15.56
N TYR A 4 -19.03 -8.97 -15.95
CA TYR A 4 -20.16 -9.73 -15.45
C TYR A 4 -19.68 -10.94 -14.68
N VAL A 5 -20.19 -11.09 -13.46
CA VAL A 5 -19.87 -12.25 -12.61
C VAL A 5 -21.16 -12.98 -12.23
N THR A 6 -21.13 -14.28 -12.35
CA THR A 6 -22.20 -15.15 -11.89
C THR A 6 -21.62 -16.33 -11.13
N THR A 7 -22.20 -16.64 -9.99
CA THR A 7 -21.88 -17.82 -9.18
C THR A 7 -23.01 -18.82 -9.34
N MET A 8 -22.66 -20.10 -9.53
CA MET A 8 -23.65 -21.17 -9.71
C MET A 8 -23.41 -22.30 -8.71
N THR A 9 -24.49 -23.00 -8.34
CA THR A 9 -24.37 -24.29 -7.65
C THR A 9 -23.87 -25.37 -8.60
N ALA A 10 -23.46 -26.52 -8.06
CA ALA A 10 -23.10 -27.69 -8.86
C ALA A 10 -24.26 -28.20 -9.76
N GLN A 11 -25.52 -27.87 -9.43
CA GLN A 11 -26.72 -28.19 -10.19
C GLN A 11 -27.07 -27.12 -11.25
N GLY A 12 -26.21 -26.08 -11.43
CA GLY A 12 -26.44 -25.05 -12.43
C GLY A 12 -27.42 -23.94 -12.02
N THR A 13 -27.82 -23.89 -10.75
CA THR A 13 -28.64 -22.78 -10.23
C THR A 13 -27.78 -21.57 -9.98
N HIS A 14 -28.20 -20.39 -10.48
CA HIS A 14 -27.53 -19.13 -10.20
C HIS A 14 -27.67 -18.78 -8.72
N LEU A 15 -26.53 -18.55 -8.06
CA LEU A 15 -26.47 -18.00 -6.69
C LEU A 15 -26.42 -16.47 -6.74
N ASP A 16 -25.43 -15.95 -7.46
CA ASP A 16 -25.22 -14.51 -7.60
C ASP A 16 -25.15 -14.12 -9.07
N LYS A 17 -25.63 -12.95 -9.39
CA LYS A 17 -25.58 -12.39 -10.73
C LYS A 17 -25.39 -10.89 -10.66
N PHE A 18 -24.14 -10.40 -10.94
CA PHE A 18 -23.81 -9.00 -10.86
C PHE A 18 -23.17 -8.47 -12.13
N ASN A 19 -23.53 -7.26 -12.49
CA ASN A 19 -22.80 -6.42 -13.43
C ASN A 19 -21.85 -5.51 -12.63
N TYR A 20 -20.65 -5.28 -13.14
CA TYR A 20 -19.62 -4.46 -12.51
C TYR A 20 -19.16 -3.37 -13.46
N ASP A 21 -19.15 -2.14 -12.95
CA ASP A 21 -18.46 -1.02 -13.55
C ASP A 21 -17.25 -0.67 -12.68
N SER A 22 -16.08 -0.65 -13.27
CA SER A 22 -14.84 -0.40 -12.54
C SER A 22 -14.00 0.67 -13.24
N TYR A 23 -13.63 1.68 -12.47
CA TYR A 23 -12.78 2.78 -12.90
C TYR A 23 -11.55 2.82 -12.02
N SER A 24 -10.38 2.84 -12.63
CA SER A 24 -9.11 2.92 -11.93
C SER A 24 -8.23 3.99 -12.55
N SER A 25 -7.66 4.83 -11.73
CA SER A 25 -6.62 5.76 -12.14
C SER A 25 -5.41 5.65 -11.21
N ALA A 26 -4.21 5.67 -11.78
CA ALA A 26 -2.98 5.55 -11.02
C ALA A 26 -1.97 6.61 -11.42
N LEU A 27 -1.32 7.20 -10.42
CA LEU A 27 -0.17 8.08 -10.59
C LEU A 27 1.06 7.39 -9.99
N LYS A 28 2.08 7.16 -10.81
CA LYS A 28 3.35 6.60 -10.37
C LYS A 28 4.46 7.57 -10.69
N ILE A 29 5.23 7.95 -9.67
CA ILE A 29 6.37 8.84 -9.80
C ILE A 29 7.54 8.16 -9.11
N ALA A 30 8.71 8.16 -9.75
CA ALA A 30 9.94 7.71 -9.12
C ALA A 30 11.10 8.57 -9.60
N GLY A 31 12.06 8.78 -8.70
CA GLY A 31 13.29 9.51 -8.99
C GLY A 31 14.45 8.89 -8.24
N LEU A 32 15.61 8.90 -8.86
CA LEU A 32 16.87 8.46 -8.28
C LEU A 32 17.93 9.53 -8.55
N GLY A 33 18.62 9.95 -7.51
CA GLY A 33 19.79 10.82 -7.58
C GLY A 33 20.98 10.13 -6.94
N ASN A 34 22.14 10.29 -7.56
CA ASN A 34 23.39 9.75 -7.05
C ASN A 34 24.51 10.79 -7.21
N ILE A 35 25.33 10.95 -6.20
CA ILE A 35 26.54 11.78 -6.25
C ILE A 35 27.67 11.05 -5.54
N GLY A 36 28.80 10.93 -6.21
CA GLY A 36 30.02 10.33 -5.69
C GLY A 36 31.16 11.33 -5.66
N TYR A 37 32.01 11.17 -4.69
CA TYR A 37 33.24 11.95 -4.54
C TYR A 37 34.40 11.04 -4.18
N SER A 38 35.49 11.11 -4.98
CA SER A 38 36.74 10.39 -4.74
C SER A 38 37.81 11.42 -4.38
N PHE A 39 38.44 11.24 -3.21
CA PHE A 39 39.45 12.18 -2.69
C PHE A 39 40.87 11.59 -2.70
N ARG A 40 40.99 10.29 -2.96
CA ARG A 40 42.25 9.57 -3.25
C ARG A 40 41.96 8.49 -4.30
N GLN A 41 43.01 7.82 -4.80
CA GLN A 41 42.82 6.78 -5.84
C GLN A 41 41.87 5.67 -5.41
N ALA A 42 41.80 5.36 -4.13
CA ALA A 42 40.99 4.26 -3.60
C ALA A 42 39.90 4.72 -2.62
N ASP A 43 39.94 5.98 -2.17
CA ASP A 43 38.96 6.50 -1.19
C ASP A 43 37.78 7.17 -1.91
N HIS A 44 36.58 6.71 -1.65
CA HIS A 44 35.38 7.31 -2.21
C HIS A 44 34.20 7.28 -1.24
N ILE A 45 33.35 8.27 -1.38
CA ILE A 45 32.05 8.36 -0.72
C ILE A 45 30.98 8.53 -1.81
N ASN A 46 29.86 7.85 -1.65
CA ASN A 46 28.74 7.92 -2.56
C ASN A 46 27.46 8.13 -1.78
N PHE A 47 26.68 9.13 -2.20
CA PHE A 47 25.35 9.39 -1.67
C PHE A 47 24.30 9.09 -2.74
N THR A 48 23.31 8.28 -2.38
CA THR A 48 22.18 7.94 -3.23
C THR A 48 20.88 8.33 -2.54
N VAL A 49 20.02 9.00 -3.24
CA VAL A 49 18.64 9.23 -2.83
C VAL A 49 17.70 8.57 -3.83
N PHE A 50 16.74 7.82 -3.32
CA PHE A 50 15.67 7.23 -4.10
C PHE A 50 14.33 7.65 -3.50
N TYR A 51 13.44 8.14 -4.35
CA TYR A 51 12.06 8.44 -4.00
C TYR A 51 11.11 7.75 -4.98
N ALA A 52 10.08 7.12 -4.45
CA ALA A 52 8.98 6.59 -5.25
C ALA A 52 7.64 6.90 -4.59
N ARG A 53 6.66 7.24 -5.40
CA ARG A 53 5.26 7.38 -4.97
C ARG A 53 4.34 6.69 -5.95
N ASN A 54 3.39 5.92 -5.42
CA ASN A 54 2.30 5.30 -6.15
C ASN A 54 0.99 5.71 -5.49
N ALA A 55 0.10 6.36 -6.23
CA ALA A 55 -1.24 6.69 -5.77
C ALA A 55 -2.24 6.07 -6.74
N ILE A 56 -3.22 5.37 -6.20
CA ILE A 56 -4.25 4.66 -6.95
C ILE A 56 -5.60 5.16 -6.43
N ASN A 57 -6.49 5.49 -7.35
CA ASN A 57 -7.87 5.84 -7.07
C ASN A 57 -8.77 4.86 -7.82
N ASP A 58 -9.41 3.98 -7.08
CA ASP A 58 -10.30 2.95 -7.60
C ASP A 58 -11.74 3.24 -7.19
N TYR A 59 -12.63 3.15 -8.15
CA TYR A 59 -14.07 3.16 -7.93
C TYR A 59 -14.67 1.94 -8.61
N MET A 60 -15.53 1.23 -7.89
CA MET A 60 -16.29 0.10 -8.40
C MET A 60 -17.74 0.25 -7.99
N SER A 61 -18.63 0.10 -8.93
CA SER A 61 -20.06 -0.13 -8.67
C SER A 61 -20.46 -1.51 -9.14
N ARG A 62 -21.42 -2.10 -8.45
CA ARG A 62 -22.05 -3.35 -8.89
C ARG A 62 -23.55 -3.28 -8.67
N GLU A 63 -24.28 -3.91 -9.59
CA GLU A 63 -25.72 -4.05 -9.53
C GLU A 63 -26.12 -5.46 -9.93
N GLY A 64 -27.03 -6.06 -9.18
CA GLY A 64 -27.47 -7.43 -9.48
C GLY A 64 -28.27 -8.09 -8.38
N ILE A 65 -28.30 -9.42 -8.41
CA ILE A 65 -29.07 -10.23 -7.49
C ILE A 65 -28.10 -11.15 -6.74
N ASP A 66 -28.22 -11.16 -5.41
CA ASP A 66 -27.45 -12.05 -4.53
C ASP A 66 -28.10 -13.45 -4.42
N ALA A 67 -27.41 -14.34 -3.68
CA ALA A 67 -27.87 -15.71 -3.44
C ALA A 67 -29.23 -15.80 -2.72
N GLU A 68 -29.61 -14.77 -1.97
CA GLU A 68 -30.88 -14.67 -1.25
C GLU A 68 -31.99 -13.98 -2.10
N LYS A 69 -31.69 -13.72 -3.38
CA LYS A 69 -32.55 -13.02 -4.34
C LYS A 69 -32.84 -11.56 -4.00
N ASN A 70 -31.99 -10.94 -3.20
CA ASN A 70 -32.06 -9.48 -2.99
C ASN A 70 -31.50 -8.74 -4.20
N ASN A 71 -32.19 -7.70 -4.65
CA ASN A 71 -31.65 -6.75 -5.61
C ASN A 71 -30.65 -5.85 -4.88
N ILE A 72 -29.35 -6.01 -5.15
CA ILE A 72 -28.25 -5.30 -4.51
C ILE A 72 -27.68 -4.26 -5.47
N THR A 73 -27.49 -3.06 -4.97
CA THR A 73 -26.67 -2.02 -5.59
C THR A 73 -25.59 -1.60 -4.60
N SER A 74 -24.33 -1.63 -5.00
CA SER A 74 -23.25 -1.20 -4.12
C SER A 74 -22.17 -0.42 -4.85
N SER A 75 -21.52 0.47 -4.10
CA SER A 75 -20.33 1.18 -4.55
C SER A 75 -19.19 0.99 -3.57
N ASN A 76 -17.97 0.95 -4.10
CA ASN A 76 -16.74 0.95 -3.34
C ASN A 76 -15.79 1.99 -3.95
N SER A 77 -15.30 2.90 -3.14
CA SER A 77 -14.33 3.92 -3.53
C SER A 77 -13.12 3.83 -2.62
N VAL A 78 -11.94 3.67 -3.21
CA VAL A 78 -10.68 3.51 -2.48
C VAL A 78 -9.64 4.43 -3.09
N PHE A 79 -9.05 5.27 -2.27
CA PHE A 79 -7.83 5.97 -2.61
C PHE A 79 -6.70 5.42 -1.74
N HIS A 80 -5.62 4.96 -2.38
CA HIS A 80 -4.41 4.48 -1.71
C HIS A 80 -3.19 5.24 -2.21
N ALA A 81 -2.38 5.74 -1.30
CA ALA A 81 -1.11 6.37 -1.63
C ALA A 81 0.02 5.71 -0.85
N TYR A 82 1.05 5.25 -1.56
CA TYR A 82 2.28 4.72 -1.00
C TYR A 82 3.44 5.61 -1.39
N SER A 83 4.32 5.90 -0.47
CA SER A 83 5.58 6.57 -0.77
C SER A 83 6.74 5.91 -0.04
N LEU A 84 7.88 5.90 -0.72
CA LEU A 84 9.15 5.42 -0.22
C LEU A 84 10.21 6.47 -0.48
N LEU A 85 10.89 6.91 0.55
CA LEU A 85 12.13 7.67 0.47
C LEU A 85 13.25 6.81 1.06
N ASN A 86 14.32 6.64 0.32
CA ASN A 86 15.53 5.97 0.81
C ASN A 86 16.75 6.83 0.52
N ASN A 87 17.51 7.14 1.57
CA ASN A 87 18.78 7.83 1.50
C ASN A 87 19.87 6.84 1.90
N GLN A 88 20.93 6.74 1.11
CA GLN A 88 22.02 5.82 1.37
C GLN A 88 23.35 6.55 1.20
N LEU A 89 24.23 6.38 2.17
CA LEU A 89 25.61 6.85 2.15
C LEU A 89 26.52 5.63 2.20
N LEU A 90 27.44 5.55 1.27
CA LEU A 90 28.44 4.49 1.17
C LEU A 90 29.83 5.12 1.25
N GLY A 91 30.75 4.43 1.91
CA GLY A 91 32.15 4.82 1.93
C GLY A 91 33.05 3.61 1.77
N HIS A 92 34.12 3.81 1.03
CA HIS A 92 35.25 2.90 0.91
C HIS A 92 36.55 3.64 1.15
N HIS A 93 37.42 3.09 2.01
CA HIS A 93 38.66 3.70 2.39
C HIS A 93 39.78 2.65 2.45
N GLU A 94 40.87 2.90 1.72
CA GLU A 94 42.12 2.18 1.90
C GLU A 94 42.98 2.90 2.94
N LEU A 95 42.95 2.40 4.20
CA LEU A 95 43.74 2.98 5.29
C LEU A 95 45.24 2.73 5.08
N THR A 96 45.57 1.58 4.53
CA THR A 96 46.94 1.19 4.11
C THR A 96 46.82 0.26 2.90
N SER A 97 47.96 -0.11 2.26
CA SER A 97 47.98 -1.12 1.20
C SER A 97 47.45 -2.49 1.62
N GLN A 98 47.37 -2.73 2.93
CA GLN A 98 46.96 -4.00 3.54
C GLN A 98 45.57 -3.91 4.20
N TRP A 99 45.04 -2.70 4.47
CA TRP A 99 43.86 -2.54 5.28
C TRP A 99 42.84 -1.64 4.59
N ASP A 100 41.65 -2.20 4.29
CA ASP A 100 40.52 -1.50 3.77
C ASP A 100 39.27 -1.52 4.68
N VAL A 101 38.47 -0.50 4.59
CA VAL A 101 37.22 -0.33 5.32
C VAL A 101 36.12 0.05 4.35
N ASN A 102 35.02 -0.69 4.40
CA ASN A 102 33.77 -0.40 3.71
C ASN A 102 32.69 -0.16 4.74
N TRP A 103 31.92 0.89 4.54
CA TRP A 103 30.79 1.17 5.41
C TRP A 103 29.60 1.67 4.60
N SER A 104 28.40 1.45 5.12
CA SER A 104 27.20 2.06 4.62
C SER A 104 26.28 2.48 5.75
N ALA A 105 25.54 3.56 5.51
CA ALA A 105 24.45 4.00 6.34
C ALA A 105 23.25 4.31 5.46
N SER A 106 22.07 3.84 5.84
CA SER A 106 20.84 4.17 5.12
C SER A 106 19.73 4.57 6.07
N TYR A 107 18.89 5.49 5.58
CA TYR A 107 17.66 5.90 6.22
C TYR A 107 16.51 5.76 5.24
N GLY A 108 15.55 4.90 5.57
CA GLY A 108 14.32 4.66 4.81
C GLY A 108 13.10 5.23 5.54
N LEU A 109 12.21 5.86 4.78
CA LEU A 109 10.89 6.29 5.22
C LEU A 109 9.86 5.73 4.25
N THR A 110 8.92 4.93 4.78
CA THR A 110 7.78 4.41 4.02
C THR A 110 6.49 4.94 4.64
N ASN A 111 5.63 5.52 3.81
CA ASN A 111 4.29 5.91 4.22
C ASN A 111 3.27 5.19 3.34
N SER A 112 2.17 4.79 3.97
CA SER A 112 0.97 4.30 3.30
C SER A 112 -0.22 5.03 3.88
N ASP A 113 -1.04 5.60 3.00
CA ASP A 113 -2.19 6.41 3.38
C ASP A 113 -3.42 5.92 2.63
N GLU A 114 -4.46 5.62 3.37
CA GLU A 114 -5.80 5.28 2.90
C GLU A 114 -6.80 6.19 3.62
N PRO A 115 -6.94 7.44 3.17
CA PRO A 115 -7.61 8.50 3.92
C PRO A 115 -9.11 8.33 4.01
N ASP A 116 -9.74 7.57 3.14
CA ASP A 116 -11.19 7.36 3.14
C ASP A 116 -11.59 6.27 2.14
N ARG A 117 -11.58 5.02 2.56
CA ARG A 117 -12.23 3.96 1.80
C ARG A 117 -13.71 3.94 2.16
N ARG A 118 -14.57 4.03 1.17
CA ARG A 118 -16.03 3.99 1.34
C ARG A 118 -16.59 2.76 0.68
N GLN A 119 -17.41 2.05 1.43
CA GLN A 119 -18.24 0.98 0.89
C GLN A 119 -19.69 1.22 1.31
N VAL A 120 -20.56 1.25 0.32
CA VAL A 120 -22.01 1.42 0.54
C VAL A 120 -22.74 0.30 -0.18
N VAL A 121 -23.66 -0.35 0.53
CA VAL A 121 -24.47 -1.43 -0.01
C VAL A 121 -25.94 -1.14 0.25
N PHE A 122 -26.71 -1.08 -0.84
CA PHE A 122 -28.16 -0.92 -0.80
C PHE A 122 -28.83 -2.17 -1.30
N PHE A 123 -30.04 -2.38 -0.84
CA PHE A 123 -30.96 -3.33 -1.42
C PHE A 123 -32.28 -2.65 -1.81
N ARG A 124 -32.95 -3.21 -2.78
CA ARG A 124 -34.26 -2.74 -3.24
C ARG A 124 -35.30 -3.84 -2.98
N ASN A 125 -36.38 -3.49 -2.28
CA ASN A 125 -37.49 -4.39 -2.12
C ASN A 125 -38.23 -4.56 -3.47
N GLU A 126 -38.75 -5.75 -3.70
CA GLU A 126 -39.54 -6.06 -4.88
C GLU A 126 -40.75 -5.11 -4.99
N GLY A 127 -40.93 -4.48 -6.16
CA GLY A 127 -42.00 -3.53 -6.42
C GLY A 127 -41.81 -2.11 -5.82
N SER A 128 -40.63 -1.79 -5.30
CA SER A 128 -40.26 -0.48 -4.76
C SER A 128 -39.15 0.17 -5.57
N ASP A 129 -39.26 1.45 -5.84
CA ASP A 129 -38.18 2.25 -6.43
C ASP A 129 -37.20 2.78 -5.38
N LYS A 130 -37.45 2.53 -4.10
CA LYS A 130 -36.64 3.03 -3.00
C LYS A 130 -35.50 2.07 -2.68
N LEU A 131 -34.34 2.65 -2.47
CA LEU A 131 -33.15 1.95 -1.97
C LEU A 131 -33.11 2.01 -0.45
N ASN A 132 -32.84 0.88 0.17
CA ASN A 132 -32.62 0.78 1.62
C ASN A 132 -31.20 0.34 1.88
N LEU A 133 -30.55 0.87 2.93
CA LEU A 133 -29.24 0.41 3.33
C LEU A 133 -29.32 -1.06 3.74
N PHE A 134 -28.38 -1.84 3.23
CA PHE A 134 -28.31 -3.27 3.52
C PHE A 134 -27.89 -3.49 4.97
N LYS A 135 -28.77 -4.12 5.77
CA LYS A 135 -28.64 -4.22 7.23
C LYS A 135 -27.68 -5.30 7.74
N LEU A 136 -27.10 -6.09 6.84
CA LEU A 136 -26.21 -7.17 7.25
C LEU A 136 -24.77 -6.68 7.47
N ASN A 137 -24.35 -6.87 8.73
CA ASN A 137 -22.95 -6.94 9.17
C ASN A 137 -21.97 -6.00 8.49
N GLN A 138 -21.97 -4.71 8.88
CA GLN A 138 -20.83 -3.83 8.60
C GLN A 138 -20.49 -3.67 7.11
N THR A 139 -21.45 -3.96 6.22
CA THR A 139 -21.25 -3.87 4.76
C THR A 139 -21.13 -2.44 4.28
N THR A 140 -21.81 -1.49 4.96
CA THR A 140 -21.69 -0.06 4.70
C THR A 140 -20.77 0.55 5.74
N ASN A 141 -19.59 1.00 5.31
CA ASN A 141 -18.56 1.49 6.21
C ASN A 141 -17.65 2.52 5.54
N ARG A 142 -16.93 3.26 6.40
CA ARG A 142 -15.81 4.11 6.02
C ARG A 142 -14.59 3.67 6.81
N TYR A 143 -13.49 3.48 6.12
CA TYR A 143 -12.21 3.09 6.69
C TYR A 143 -11.16 4.16 6.44
N PHE A 144 -10.38 4.45 7.45
CA PHE A 144 -9.23 5.34 7.44
C PHE A 144 -8.03 4.56 7.94
N GLY A 145 -6.93 4.61 7.23
CA GLY A 145 -5.70 3.92 7.63
C GLY A 145 -4.47 4.72 7.27
N GLU A 146 -3.54 4.81 8.21
CA GLU A 146 -2.24 5.44 8.02
C GLU A 146 -1.15 4.53 8.56
N LEU A 147 -0.07 4.40 7.80
CA LEU A 147 1.13 3.68 8.22
C LEU A 147 2.36 4.54 7.93
N GLN A 148 3.19 4.69 8.94
CA GLN A 148 4.53 5.26 8.82
C GLN A 148 5.57 4.26 9.30
N GLU A 149 6.57 3.99 8.48
CA GLU A 149 7.71 3.13 8.83
C GLU A 149 9.01 3.89 8.62
N LYS A 150 9.86 3.87 9.64
CA LYS A 150 11.22 4.43 9.63
C LYS A 150 12.21 3.28 9.83
N GLU A 151 13.22 3.23 8.97
CA GLU A 151 14.26 2.20 9.03
C GLU A 151 15.63 2.86 8.97
N ILE A 152 16.52 2.45 9.86
CA ILE A 152 17.93 2.82 9.84
C ILE A 152 18.73 1.51 9.71
N VAL A 153 19.66 1.49 8.77
CA VAL A 153 20.60 0.38 8.60
C VAL A 153 22.00 0.95 8.54
N GLY A 154 22.91 0.34 9.29
CA GLY A 154 24.34 0.60 9.24
C GLY A 154 25.09 -0.71 8.99
N ASP A 155 26.06 -0.69 8.10
CA ASP A 155 26.93 -1.82 7.80
C ASP A 155 28.39 -1.34 7.85
N LEU A 156 29.25 -2.14 8.47
CA LEU A 156 30.67 -1.89 8.55
C LEU A 156 31.41 -3.20 8.26
N ARG A 157 32.35 -3.15 7.34
CA ARG A 157 33.23 -4.27 6.99
C ARG A 157 34.65 -3.79 6.87
N THR A 158 35.58 -4.57 7.40
CA THR A 158 37.01 -4.30 7.28
C THR A 158 37.73 -5.55 6.84
N SER A 159 38.75 -5.37 6.03
CA SER A 159 39.60 -6.44 5.53
C SER A 159 41.06 -6.10 5.78
N TYR A 160 41.80 -7.05 6.27
CA TYR A 160 43.23 -6.93 6.51
C TYR A 160 44.00 -8.07 5.85
N LYS A 161 45.01 -7.71 5.05
CA LYS A 161 45.90 -8.64 4.35
C LYS A 161 47.26 -8.66 5.06
N TRP A 162 47.78 -9.84 5.31
CA TRP A 162 49.18 -9.98 5.78
C TRP A 162 49.91 -11.06 4.97
N GLY A 163 51.10 -10.72 4.48
CA GLY A 163 51.80 -11.58 3.53
C GLY A 163 51.01 -11.69 2.19
N ASP A 164 51.44 -12.63 1.36
CA ASP A 164 50.94 -12.71 -0.01
C ASP A 164 49.63 -13.49 -0.15
N ALA A 165 49.25 -14.29 0.85
CA ALA A 165 48.12 -15.22 0.74
C ALA A 165 47.09 -15.12 1.86
N ASN A 166 47.32 -14.31 2.90
CA ASN A 166 46.42 -14.27 4.06
C ASN A 166 45.53 -13.06 4.05
N LEU A 167 44.21 -13.28 4.26
CA LEU A 167 43.19 -12.23 4.32
C LEU A 167 42.20 -12.56 5.45
N VAL A 168 41.97 -11.59 6.33
CA VAL A 168 40.89 -11.62 7.32
C VAL A 168 39.88 -10.56 6.95
N ARG A 169 38.59 -10.90 7.03
CA ARG A 169 37.47 -9.98 6.90
C ARG A 169 36.58 -10.09 8.13
N VAL A 170 36.23 -8.93 8.69
CA VAL A 170 35.29 -8.81 9.80
C VAL A 170 34.28 -7.76 9.46
N GLY A 171 33.03 -7.97 9.85
CA GLY A 171 32.00 -7.01 9.61
C GLY A 171 30.78 -7.22 10.50
N GLY A 172 29.92 -6.22 10.54
CA GLY A 172 28.68 -6.25 11.28
C GLY A 172 27.64 -5.33 10.64
N THR A 173 26.40 -5.70 10.82
CA THR A 173 25.24 -4.92 10.37
C THR A 173 24.35 -4.60 11.56
N TYR A 174 23.96 -3.34 11.67
CA TYR A 174 22.95 -2.86 12.60
C TYR A 174 21.70 -2.46 11.84
N LYS A 175 20.54 -2.90 12.31
CA LYS A 175 19.24 -2.53 11.73
C LYS A 175 18.27 -2.16 12.85
N SER A 176 17.62 -1.00 12.68
CA SER A 176 16.53 -0.55 13.54
C SER A 176 15.34 -0.15 12.67
N LYS A 177 14.16 -0.65 13.04
CA LYS A 177 12.91 -0.38 12.34
C LYS A 177 11.84 -0.01 13.36
N LYS A 178 11.17 1.12 13.09
CA LYS A 178 9.98 1.53 13.83
C LYS A 178 8.82 1.66 12.85
N ARG A 179 7.68 1.06 13.19
CA ARG A 179 6.45 1.13 12.43
C ARG A 179 5.34 1.59 13.34
N ASP A 180 4.66 2.65 12.92
CA ASP A 180 3.44 3.16 13.53
C ASP A 180 2.31 2.92 12.54
N PHE A 181 1.23 2.27 12.99
CA PHE A 181 0.04 2.00 12.19
C PHE A 181 -1.20 2.37 12.99
N GLU A 182 -2.05 3.17 12.38
CA GLU A 182 -3.33 3.56 12.93
C GLU A 182 -4.44 3.29 11.92
N SER A 183 -5.57 2.77 12.40
CA SER A 183 -6.74 2.59 11.55
C SER A 183 -8.03 2.73 12.32
N VAL A 184 -9.05 3.28 11.64
CA VAL A 184 -10.38 3.47 12.20
C VAL A 184 -11.42 3.04 11.17
N ASN A 185 -12.42 2.27 11.62
CA ASN A 185 -13.61 1.94 10.86
C ASN A 185 -14.82 2.64 11.46
N PHE A 186 -15.59 3.31 10.63
CA PHE A 186 -16.90 3.84 10.98
C PHE A 186 -17.98 3.03 10.27
N TYR A 187 -18.96 2.61 11.03
CA TYR A 187 -20.14 1.90 10.55
C TYR A 187 -21.37 2.78 10.70
N TYR A 188 -22.27 2.71 9.73
CA TYR A 188 -23.54 3.44 9.84
C TYR A 188 -24.48 2.71 10.78
N ASP A 189 -25.07 3.45 11.73
CA ASP A 189 -26.17 2.93 12.54
C ASP A 189 -27.47 2.95 11.73
N ILE A 190 -27.69 1.88 11.00
CA ILE A 190 -28.80 1.71 10.07
C ILE A 190 -30.15 1.67 10.80
N ASN A 191 -30.17 1.34 12.09
CA ASN A 191 -31.42 1.33 12.89
C ASN A 191 -31.88 2.73 13.27
N ALA A 192 -30.92 3.67 13.41
CA ALA A 192 -31.21 5.08 13.68
C ALA A 192 -31.54 5.86 12.39
N LEU A 193 -31.01 5.42 11.26
CA LEU A 193 -31.20 6.03 9.95
C LEU A 193 -32.38 5.37 9.23
N ASN A 194 -33.59 5.91 9.34
CA ASN A 194 -34.69 5.60 8.42
C ASN A 194 -34.41 6.21 7.03
N ALA A 195 -33.24 5.90 6.47
CA ALA A 195 -32.76 6.51 5.24
C ALA A 195 -33.42 5.84 4.03
N ASP A 196 -34.42 6.49 3.49
CA ASP A 196 -34.98 6.24 2.16
C ASP A 196 -34.16 7.08 1.17
N VAL A 197 -33.24 6.47 0.48
CA VAL A 197 -32.48 7.13 -0.60
C VAL A 197 -32.91 6.57 -1.96
N THR A 198 -33.04 7.44 -2.92
CA THR A 198 -33.40 7.06 -4.30
C THR A 198 -32.19 6.96 -5.20
N ASN A 199 -31.03 7.46 -4.75
CA ASN A 199 -29.79 7.49 -5.49
C ASN A 199 -28.61 7.14 -4.58
N ILE A 200 -27.72 6.26 -5.03
CA ILE A 200 -26.51 5.86 -4.29
C ILE A 200 -25.48 6.99 -4.13
N TYR A 201 -25.62 8.07 -4.90
CA TYR A 201 -24.73 9.24 -4.83
C TYR A 201 -25.18 10.28 -3.79
N ASP A 202 -26.31 10.10 -3.16
CA ASP A 202 -26.86 11.02 -2.15
C ASP A 202 -26.35 10.73 -0.72
N THR A 203 -25.33 9.86 -0.57
CA THR A 203 -24.74 9.43 0.73
C THR A 203 -23.31 9.89 0.96
#